data_38e22894cd6cc04913f032a12e12f994
#
_entry.id   38e22894cd6cc04913f032a12e12f994
#
_cell.length_a   1.000
_cell.length_b   1.000
_cell.length_c   1.000
_cell.angle_alpha   90.00
_cell.angle_beta   90.00
_cell.angle_gamma   90.00
#
_symmetry.space_group_name_H-M   'P 1'
#
loop_
_entity.id
_entity.type
_entity.pdbx_description
1 polymer ?
#
loop_
_entity_poly.entity_id
_entity_poly.type
_entity_poly.pdbx_seq_one_letter_code
_entity_poly.pdbx_strand_id
1 'polypeptide(L)'
;DIQFRDKEFGWRADYIKIVFDDGTSYVENVHSDEYVKGFLKNVILRKCCHNCSFSDFPRQGDISIGDFWGIDTVDMGENDGKGTSIIVSNSEKGKELVEILKKKCLSFKEEDVEPLLLPNRFKALYKENPNRDRFMREFAKSESYCASVNKVFSVNDSKEKEQKIKYDVGLVSNFYAGNFGGSLTQLALYNFLRENGNTVLMIEHPEESPSKPITKTLEKIYLKNPYPKKDICKTYGTKWQMSELNDVCNTFVVGSDQLFQAELFRLLGEFTSLDWVDDNKKKIAYAASFGHKKLYIDRDVLKNMKYGISRFDSFSVREEDAIDICKQNFGIDVAWVMDPVFLCDKKVYEDLASNVKREHSEPYIASYILDPTREKR
;
A
#
# COMPACT_ATOMS: atom_id res chain seq x y z
N ASP A 1 -28.46 9.43 3.95
CA ASP A 1 -27.85 8.61 2.90
C ASP A 1 -26.49 8.11 3.38
N ILE A 2 -26.13 6.86 3.07
CA ILE A 2 -24.87 6.27 3.48
C ILE A 2 -24.13 5.76 2.24
N GLN A 3 -22.90 6.24 2.05
CA GLN A 3 -21.99 5.81 1.00
C GLN A 3 -20.78 5.16 1.66
N PHE A 4 -20.72 3.84 1.68
CA PHE A 4 -19.60 3.09 2.29
C PHE A 4 -18.27 3.26 1.55
N ARG A 5 -18.33 3.79 0.34
CA ARG A 5 -17.17 4.14 -0.46
C ARG A 5 -17.50 5.38 -1.27
N ASP A 6 -17.21 6.52 -0.69
CA ASP A 6 -17.36 7.80 -1.38
C ASP A 6 -16.25 7.97 -2.41
N LYS A 7 -16.64 8.05 -3.68
CA LYS A 7 -15.70 8.21 -4.80
C LYS A 7 -15.29 9.65 -5.06
N GLU A 8 -15.70 10.59 -4.22
CA GLU A 8 -15.28 11.99 -4.31
C GLU A 8 -13.75 12.13 -4.20
N PHE A 9 -13.11 11.19 -3.47
CA PHE A 9 -11.65 11.12 -3.30
C PHE A 9 -10.98 10.11 -4.24
N GLY A 10 -11.72 9.57 -5.22
CA GLY A 10 -11.26 8.53 -6.14
C GLY A 10 -11.59 7.10 -5.66
N TRP A 11 -11.38 6.14 -6.54
CA TRP A 11 -11.69 4.72 -6.29
C TRP A 11 -10.89 4.11 -5.14
N ARG A 12 -9.64 4.54 -4.98
CA ARG A 12 -8.70 3.95 -4.00
C ARG A 12 -8.72 4.65 -2.65
N ALA A 13 -9.31 5.84 -2.58
CA ALA A 13 -9.47 6.55 -1.33
C ALA A 13 -10.70 6.02 -0.59
N ASP A 14 -10.47 5.14 0.37
CA ASP A 14 -11.53 4.46 1.11
C ASP A 14 -12.14 5.41 2.16
N TYR A 15 -13.18 6.16 1.77
CA TYR A 15 -13.95 7.02 2.66
C TYR A 15 -15.39 6.54 2.80
N ILE A 16 -15.90 6.60 4.02
CA ILE A 16 -17.34 6.51 4.30
C ILE A 16 -17.91 7.93 4.35
N LYS A 17 -19.07 8.13 3.72
CA LYS A 17 -19.82 9.38 3.80
C LYS A 17 -21.26 9.10 4.23
N ILE A 18 -21.68 9.80 5.27
CA ILE A 18 -23.05 9.77 5.78
C ILE A 18 -23.62 11.17 5.65
N VAL A 19 -24.73 11.32 4.94
CA VAL A 19 -25.47 12.57 4.84
C VAL A 19 -26.71 12.44 5.69
N PHE A 20 -26.85 13.33 6.66
CA PHE A 20 -27.97 13.39 7.59
C PHE A 20 -29.13 14.19 7.01
N ASP A 21 -30.34 14.03 7.58
CA ASP A 21 -31.56 14.69 7.11
C ASP A 21 -31.53 16.22 7.29
N ASP A 22 -30.71 16.73 8.20
CA ASP A 22 -30.45 18.15 8.41
C ASP A 22 -29.45 18.77 7.41
N GLY A 23 -28.94 17.96 6.46
CA GLY A 23 -27.99 18.37 5.45
C GLY A 23 -26.52 18.37 5.93
N THR A 24 -26.25 18.05 7.18
CA THR A 24 -24.89 17.83 7.67
C THR A 24 -24.33 16.53 7.13
N SER A 25 -23.01 16.40 7.09
CA SER A 25 -22.36 15.17 6.62
C SER A 25 -21.21 14.76 7.54
N TYR A 26 -21.11 13.47 7.74
CA TYR A 26 -19.95 12.80 8.32
C TYR A 26 -19.13 12.19 7.19
N VAL A 27 -17.85 12.50 7.12
CA VAL A 27 -16.90 11.93 6.14
C VAL A 27 -15.67 11.51 6.89
N GLU A 28 -15.33 10.22 6.84
CA GLU A 28 -14.19 9.67 7.55
C GLU A 28 -13.52 8.59 6.71
N ASN A 29 -12.20 8.44 6.90
CA ASN A 29 -11.48 7.32 6.32
C ASN A 29 -11.96 6.01 6.96
N VAL A 30 -12.20 4.98 6.16
CA VAL A 30 -12.73 3.69 6.64
C VAL A 30 -11.85 3.00 7.68
N HIS A 31 -10.57 3.37 7.79
CA HIS A 31 -9.64 2.82 8.79
C HIS A 31 -9.72 3.54 10.12
N SER A 32 -10.11 4.82 10.11
CA SER A 32 -10.35 5.62 11.31
C SER A 32 -11.75 5.43 11.84
N ASP A 33 -12.71 5.08 10.98
CA ASP A 33 -14.10 4.81 11.37
C ASP A 33 -14.22 3.50 12.16
N GLU A 34 -14.72 3.58 13.40
CA GLU A 34 -14.81 2.43 14.30
C GLU A 34 -15.77 1.36 13.79
N TYR A 35 -16.87 1.74 13.11
CA TYR A 35 -17.81 0.76 12.56
C TYR A 35 -17.13 -0.07 11.47
N VAL A 36 -16.49 0.61 10.53
CA VAL A 36 -15.78 -0.03 9.43
C VAL A 36 -14.58 -0.83 9.95
N LYS A 37 -13.87 -0.31 10.95
CA LYS A 37 -12.77 -1.02 11.64
C LYS A 37 -13.26 -2.36 12.22
N GLY A 38 -14.37 -2.38 12.92
CA GLY A 38 -14.96 -3.62 13.45
C GLY A 38 -15.41 -4.58 12.35
N PHE A 39 -15.94 -4.05 11.24
CA PHE A 39 -16.31 -4.84 10.07
C PHE A 39 -15.08 -5.46 9.40
N LEU A 40 -14.06 -4.68 9.11
CA LEU A 40 -12.81 -5.14 8.47
C LEU A 40 -12.02 -6.11 9.35
N LYS A 41 -12.12 -5.98 10.70
CA LYS A 41 -11.56 -6.95 11.65
C LYS A 41 -12.42 -8.23 11.80
N ASN A 42 -13.50 -8.38 11.04
CA ASN A 42 -14.41 -9.53 11.04
C ASN A 42 -15.09 -9.83 12.39
N VAL A 43 -15.16 -8.87 13.32
CA VAL A 43 -15.76 -9.11 14.64
C VAL A 43 -17.28 -8.98 14.64
N ILE A 44 -17.86 -8.24 13.68
CA ILE A 44 -19.31 -8.08 13.53
C ILE A 44 -19.94 -8.95 12.45
N LEU A 45 -19.15 -9.71 11.72
CA LEU A 45 -19.68 -10.63 10.72
C LEU A 45 -20.56 -11.67 11.40
N ARG A 46 -21.63 -12.09 10.72
CA ARG A 46 -22.45 -13.21 11.20
C ARG A 46 -21.64 -14.50 11.21
N LYS A 47 -21.92 -15.40 12.14
CA LYS A 47 -21.23 -16.70 12.21
C LYS A 47 -21.30 -17.48 10.89
N CYS A 48 -22.43 -17.40 10.17
CA CYS A 48 -22.59 -18.02 8.86
C CYS A 48 -21.67 -17.44 7.79
N CYS A 49 -21.14 -16.21 7.94
CA CYS A 49 -20.19 -15.64 6.98
C CYS A 49 -18.83 -16.36 6.99
N HIS A 50 -18.47 -16.99 8.12
CA HIS A 50 -17.23 -17.74 8.26
C HIS A 50 -17.30 -19.15 7.66
N ASN A 51 -18.51 -19.61 7.35
CA ASN A 51 -18.77 -20.90 6.70
C ASN A 51 -19.91 -20.74 5.68
N CYS A 52 -19.78 -19.79 4.77
CA CYS A 52 -20.83 -19.42 3.85
C CYS A 52 -20.94 -20.44 2.70
N SER A 53 -22.06 -21.13 2.62
CA SER A 53 -22.35 -22.08 1.54
C SER A 53 -22.52 -21.41 0.17
N PHE A 54 -22.63 -20.09 0.12
CA PHE A 54 -22.83 -19.30 -1.10
C PHE A 54 -21.56 -18.60 -1.56
N SER A 55 -20.41 -18.89 -0.94
CA SER A 55 -19.14 -18.25 -1.30
C SER A 55 -18.44 -18.90 -2.49
N ASP A 56 -18.77 -20.16 -2.80
CA ASP A 56 -18.17 -20.91 -3.91
C ASP A 56 -18.89 -20.68 -5.24
N PHE A 57 -18.20 -21.01 -6.33
CA PHE A 57 -18.73 -20.98 -7.69
C PHE A 57 -19.11 -22.39 -8.18
N PRO A 58 -20.15 -22.47 -9.04
CA PRO A 58 -21.01 -21.37 -9.50
C PRO A 58 -21.95 -20.89 -8.37
N ARG A 59 -22.17 -19.59 -8.27
CA ARG A 59 -23.12 -19.03 -7.30
C ARG A 59 -24.56 -19.26 -7.77
N GLN A 60 -25.49 -19.18 -6.82
CA GLN A 60 -26.93 -19.44 -7.11
C GLN A 60 -27.59 -18.37 -7.99
N GLY A 61 -27.11 -17.12 -7.97
CA GLY A 61 -27.62 -16.09 -8.87
C GLY A 61 -27.08 -16.26 -10.29
N ASP A 62 -27.84 -15.83 -11.30
CA ASP A 62 -27.45 -15.94 -12.70
C ASP A 62 -26.16 -15.17 -13.02
N ILE A 63 -25.94 -14.04 -12.33
CA ILE A 63 -24.69 -13.25 -12.37
C ILE A 63 -24.20 -12.93 -10.98
N SER A 64 -22.87 -12.79 -10.83
CA SER A 64 -22.23 -12.19 -9.66
C SER A 64 -21.54 -10.90 -10.08
N ILE A 65 -21.76 -9.83 -9.31
CA ILE A 65 -21.15 -8.52 -9.58
C ILE A 65 -20.35 -8.12 -8.35
N GLY A 66 -19.20 -7.51 -8.58
CA GLY A 66 -18.36 -6.96 -7.52
C GLY A 66 -17.38 -5.92 -8.03
N ASP A 67 -16.66 -5.31 -7.10
CA ASP A 67 -15.56 -4.44 -7.41
C ASP A 67 -14.38 -5.23 -7.99
N PHE A 68 -13.75 -4.73 -9.05
CA PHE A 68 -12.61 -5.41 -9.65
C PHE A 68 -11.32 -5.01 -8.94
N TRP A 69 -11.01 -5.69 -7.86
CA TRP A 69 -9.70 -5.62 -7.21
C TRP A 69 -8.65 -6.27 -8.11
N GLY A 70 -7.59 -5.52 -8.42
CA GLY A 70 -6.56 -5.98 -9.36
C GLY A 70 -6.77 -5.51 -10.79
N ILE A 71 -7.64 -4.49 -11.02
CA ILE A 71 -7.85 -3.88 -12.34
C ILE A 71 -6.55 -3.47 -13.02
N ASP A 72 -5.54 -3.08 -12.25
CA ASP A 72 -4.22 -2.66 -12.77
C ASP A 72 -3.43 -3.81 -13.41
N THR A 73 -3.85 -5.05 -13.19
CA THR A 73 -3.24 -6.23 -13.84
C THR A 73 -3.81 -6.53 -15.21
N VAL A 74 -4.87 -5.82 -15.58
CA VAL A 74 -5.61 -6.00 -16.84
C VAL A 74 -5.62 -4.68 -17.60
N ASP A 75 -5.19 -4.70 -18.85
CA ASP A 75 -5.29 -3.52 -19.72
C ASP A 75 -6.73 -3.32 -20.15
N MET A 76 -7.42 -2.40 -19.48
CA MET A 76 -8.81 -1.99 -19.77
C MET A 76 -8.90 -0.71 -20.60
N GLY A 77 -7.76 -0.17 -21.07
CA GLY A 77 -7.72 1.13 -21.72
C GLY A 77 -7.76 2.29 -20.69
N GLU A 78 -8.46 3.37 -21.02
CA GLU A 78 -8.57 4.54 -20.13
C GLU A 78 -9.29 4.18 -18.82
N ASN A 79 -8.60 4.39 -17.70
CA ASN A 79 -9.15 4.25 -16.36
C ASN A 79 -9.53 5.65 -15.84
N ASP A 80 -10.82 5.89 -15.61
CA ASP A 80 -11.35 7.17 -15.13
C ASP A 80 -11.13 7.39 -13.61
N GLY A 81 -10.44 6.46 -12.94
CA GLY A 81 -10.18 6.52 -11.50
C GLY A 81 -11.38 6.23 -10.61
N LYS A 82 -12.55 5.88 -11.17
CA LYS A 82 -13.79 5.61 -10.41
C LYS A 82 -14.00 4.13 -10.10
N GLY A 83 -13.09 3.29 -10.57
CA GLY A 83 -13.12 1.84 -10.39
C GLY A 83 -13.91 1.12 -11.49
N THR A 84 -13.66 -0.16 -11.60
CA THR A 84 -14.29 -1.05 -12.58
C THR A 84 -14.99 -2.18 -11.84
N SER A 85 -16.14 -2.61 -12.37
CA SER A 85 -16.86 -3.75 -11.83
C SER A 85 -16.44 -5.03 -12.55
N ILE A 86 -16.36 -6.14 -11.82
CA ILE A 86 -16.27 -7.48 -12.38
C ILE A 86 -17.65 -8.12 -12.41
N ILE A 87 -17.99 -8.77 -13.51
CA ILE A 87 -19.24 -9.51 -13.68
C ILE A 87 -18.88 -10.95 -14.03
N VAL A 88 -19.35 -11.89 -13.22
CA VAL A 88 -19.20 -13.32 -13.44
C VAL A 88 -20.55 -13.92 -13.78
N SER A 89 -20.67 -14.58 -14.94
CA SER A 89 -21.85 -15.31 -15.34
C SER A 89 -21.82 -16.72 -14.71
N ASN A 90 -22.88 -17.07 -13.98
CA ASN A 90 -23.01 -18.37 -13.30
C ASN A 90 -23.96 -19.33 -14.03
N SER A 91 -24.71 -18.88 -15.04
CA SER A 91 -25.71 -19.67 -15.78
C SER A 91 -25.82 -19.21 -17.24
N GLU A 92 -26.48 -20.00 -18.09
CA GLU A 92 -26.76 -19.58 -19.48
C GLU A 92 -27.58 -18.28 -19.53
N LYS A 93 -28.60 -18.15 -18.66
CA LYS A 93 -29.36 -16.91 -18.54
C LYS A 93 -28.48 -15.74 -18.10
N GLY A 94 -27.48 -16.00 -17.24
CA GLY A 94 -26.45 -15.02 -16.88
C GLY A 94 -25.64 -14.55 -18.08
N LYS A 95 -25.28 -15.43 -18.99
CA LYS A 95 -24.57 -15.07 -20.24
C LYS A 95 -25.45 -14.15 -21.11
N GLU A 96 -26.74 -14.47 -21.27
CA GLU A 96 -27.66 -13.60 -22.02
C GLU A 96 -27.75 -12.21 -21.40
N LEU A 97 -27.82 -12.11 -20.06
CA LEU A 97 -27.83 -10.84 -19.35
C LEU A 97 -26.55 -10.04 -19.58
N VAL A 98 -25.38 -10.70 -19.55
CA VAL A 98 -24.09 -10.07 -19.83
C VAL A 98 -24.04 -9.50 -21.24
N GLU A 99 -24.55 -10.21 -22.26
CA GLU A 99 -24.62 -9.70 -23.64
C GLU A 99 -25.52 -8.44 -23.77
N ILE A 100 -26.57 -8.34 -22.95
CA ILE A 100 -27.41 -7.12 -22.89
C ILE A 100 -26.62 -5.98 -22.24
N LEU A 101 -25.89 -6.26 -21.15
CA LEU A 101 -25.11 -5.27 -20.41
C LEU A 101 -23.94 -4.73 -21.25
N LYS A 102 -23.26 -5.56 -22.02
CA LYS A 102 -22.18 -5.15 -22.96
C LYS A 102 -22.59 -3.95 -23.83
N LYS A 103 -23.83 -3.92 -24.29
CA LYS A 103 -24.35 -2.85 -25.15
C LYS A 103 -24.57 -1.52 -24.43
N LYS A 104 -24.52 -1.51 -23.09
CA LYS A 104 -24.76 -0.34 -22.23
C LYS A 104 -23.52 0.11 -21.49
N CYS A 105 -22.45 -0.67 -21.49
CA CYS A 105 -21.20 -0.32 -20.81
C CYS A 105 -20.37 0.64 -21.66
N LEU A 106 -19.65 1.56 -21.01
CA LEU A 106 -18.71 2.47 -21.67
C LEU A 106 -17.50 1.70 -22.22
N SER A 107 -17.02 0.72 -21.45
CA SER A 107 -16.00 -0.23 -21.86
C SER A 107 -16.32 -1.62 -21.32
N PHE A 108 -15.92 -2.65 -22.03
CA PHE A 108 -16.12 -4.04 -21.64
C PHE A 108 -14.95 -4.87 -22.17
N LYS A 109 -14.38 -5.71 -21.30
CA LYS A 109 -13.36 -6.67 -21.67
C LYS A 109 -13.72 -8.04 -21.08
N GLU A 110 -13.50 -9.07 -21.84
CA GLU A 110 -13.71 -10.45 -21.42
C GLU A 110 -12.35 -11.06 -21.07
N GLU A 111 -12.26 -11.64 -19.89
CA GLU A 111 -11.03 -12.20 -19.35
C GLU A 111 -11.28 -13.58 -18.75
N ASP A 112 -10.22 -14.34 -18.60
CA ASP A 112 -10.28 -15.64 -17.95
C ASP A 112 -10.56 -15.49 -16.45
N VAL A 113 -11.56 -16.20 -15.94
CA VAL A 113 -12.13 -16.02 -14.60
C VAL A 113 -11.19 -16.49 -13.49
N GLU A 114 -10.51 -17.60 -13.68
CA GLU A 114 -9.74 -18.27 -12.59
C GLU A 114 -8.66 -17.40 -11.96
N PRO A 115 -7.81 -16.69 -12.73
CA PRO A 115 -6.80 -15.82 -12.15
C PRO A 115 -7.36 -14.61 -11.40
N LEU A 116 -8.62 -14.21 -11.72
CA LEU A 116 -9.23 -13.00 -11.20
C LEU A 116 -10.08 -13.23 -9.92
N LEU A 117 -10.46 -14.46 -9.64
CA LEU A 117 -11.36 -14.76 -8.51
C LEU A 117 -10.71 -14.58 -7.14
N LEU A 118 -9.45 -14.95 -6.99
CA LEU A 118 -8.73 -14.87 -5.71
C LEU A 118 -8.47 -13.41 -5.27
N PRO A 119 -7.91 -12.54 -6.12
CA PRO A 119 -7.73 -11.13 -5.78
C PRO A 119 -9.04 -10.44 -5.42
N ASN A 120 -10.11 -10.79 -6.14
CA ASN A 120 -11.43 -10.21 -5.95
C ASN A 120 -12.24 -10.80 -4.78
N ARG A 121 -11.64 -11.69 -3.99
CA ARG A 121 -12.25 -12.31 -2.81
C ARG A 121 -13.59 -13.03 -3.07
N PHE A 122 -13.87 -13.39 -4.29
CA PHE A 122 -15.10 -14.12 -4.61
C PHE A 122 -15.12 -15.55 -4.03
N LYS A 123 -13.94 -16.14 -3.76
CA LYS A 123 -13.80 -17.47 -3.14
C LYS A 123 -13.29 -17.42 -1.69
N ALA A 124 -13.04 -16.25 -1.12
CA ALA A 124 -12.45 -16.15 0.21
C ALA A 124 -13.51 -16.27 1.32
N LEU A 125 -13.36 -17.28 2.15
CA LEU A 125 -14.04 -17.33 3.45
C LEU A 125 -13.27 -16.46 4.46
N TYR A 126 -13.97 -15.59 5.14
CA TYR A 126 -13.40 -14.78 6.20
C TYR A 126 -13.19 -15.62 7.46
N LYS A 127 -11.96 -15.75 7.92
CA LYS A 127 -11.66 -16.40 9.18
C LYS A 127 -12.30 -15.64 10.34
N GLU A 128 -12.80 -16.38 11.33
CA GLU A 128 -13.32 -15.77 12.54
C GLU A 128 -12.20 -15.08 13.31
N ASN A 129 -12.44 -13.84 13.74
CA ASN A 129 -11.47 -13.11 14.55
C ASN A 129 -11.47 -13.68 15.97
N PRO A 130 -10.31 -14.04 16.55
CA PRO A 130 -10.23 -14.58 17.91
C PRO A 130 -10.78 -13.63 19.00
N ASN A 131 -10.82 -12.33 18.71
CA ASN A 131 -11.40 -11.34 19.62
C ASN A 131 -12.93 -11.16 19.45
N ARG A 132 -13.57 -11.88 18.55
CA ARG A 132 -15.00 -11.72 18.27
C ARG A 132 -15.88 -11.96 19.51
N ASP A 133 -15.66 -13.04 20.23
CA ASP A 133 -16.44 -13.34 21.43
C ASP A 133 -16.20 -12.32 22.55
N ARG A 134 -14.98 -11.82 22.66
CA ARG A 134 -14.65 -10.72 23.57
C ARG A 134 -15.38 -9.46 23.17
N PHE A 135 -15.34 -9.08 21.90
CA PHE A 135 -16.08 -7.95 21.39
C PHE A 135 -17.58 -8.05 21.66
N MET A 136 -18.20 -9.21 21.37
CA MET A 136 -19.62 -9.41 21.59
C MET A 136 -20.00 -9.30 23.08
N ARG A 137 -19.15 -9.78 23.98
CA ARG A 137 -19.38 -9.63 25.44
C ARG A 137 -19.28 -8.16 25.89
N GLU A 138 -18.33 -7.43 25.38
CA GLU A 138 -18.17 -6.01 25.72
C GLU A 138 -19.30 -5.16 25.11
N PHE A 139 -19.69 -5.45 23.87
CA PHE A 139 -20.80 -4.78 23.21
C PHE A 139 -22.14 -5.04 23.91
N ALA A 140 -22.36 -6.24 24.39
CA ALA A 140 -23.56 -6.57 25.18
C ALA A 140 -23.64 -5.82 26.53
N LYS A 141 -22.51 -5.34 27.07
CA LYS A 141 -22.44 -4.57 28.31
C LYS A 141 -22.42 -3.07 28.10
N SER A 142 -22.15 -2.64 26.89
CA SER A 142 -21.97 -1.23 26.52
C SER A 142 -23.12 -0.77 25.63
N GLU A 143 -23.56 0.44 25.82
CA GLU A 143 -24.52 1.09 24.90
C GLU A 143 -23.84 1.65 23.64
N SER A 144 -22.50 1.62 23.58
CA SER A 144 -21.73 2.18 22.48
C SER A 144 -20.91 1.11 21.76
N TYR A 145 -21.18 0.99 20.45
CA TYR A 145 -20.41 0.15 19.54
C TYR A 145 -18.94 0.62 19.46
N CYS A 146 -18.72 1.92 19.23
CA CYS A 146 -17.39 2.51 19.12
C CYS A 146 -16.55 2.28 20.39
N ALA A 147 -17.15 2.47 21.58
CA ALA A 147 -16.47 2.17 22.84
C ALA A 147 -16.06 0.69 22.96
N SER A 148 -16.88 -0.22 22.44
CA SER A 148 -16.60 -1.65 22.46
C SER A 148 -15.49 -2.04 21.48
N VAL A 149 -15.49 -1.49 20.28
CA VAL A 149 -14.40 -1.66 19.30
C VAL A 149 -13.09 -1.13 19.88
N ASN A 150 -13.11 0.08 20.42
CA ASN A 150 -11.93 0.68 21.02
C ASN A 150 -11.45 -0.11 22.24
N LYS A 151 -12.33 -0.59 23.09
CA LYS A 151 -11.95 -1.41 24.25
C LYS A 151 -11.30 -2.73 23.86
N VAL A 152 -11.73 -3.33 22.78
CA VAL A 152 -11.19 -4.62 22.31
C VAL A 152 -9.92 -4.44 21.50
N PHE A 153 -9.81 -3.35 20.72
CA PHE A 153 -8.71 -3.12 19.78
C PHE A 153 -7.76 -1.98 20.16
N SER A 154 -8.06 -1.15 21.17
CA SER A 154 -7.16 -0.07 21.59
C SER A 154 -6.55 -0.24 22.98
N VAL A 155 -7.13 -1.00 23.90
CA VAL A 155 -6.69 -1.03 25.30
C VAL A 155 -5.86 -2.24 25.70
N ASN A 156 -6.00 -3.39 25.04
CA ASN A 156 -5.17 -4.56 25.36
C ASN A 156 -4.02 -4.81 24.41
N ASP A 157 -3.98 -4.05 23.35
CA ASP A 157 -2.89 -4.15 22.39
C ASP A 157 -1.57 -3.58 22.93
N SER A 158 -1.61 -2.61 23.88
CA SER A 158 -0.36 -2.00 24.37
C SER A 158 0.46 -2.94 25.29
N LYS A 159 -0.15 -3.75 26.15
CA LYS A 159 0.60 -4.66 27.03
C LYS A 159 0.96 -6.00 26.40
N GLU A 160 0.09 -6.55 25.55
CA GLU A 160 0.44 -7.73 24.74
C GLU A 160 1.24 -7.36 23.49
N LYS A 161 1.10 -6.15 22.96
CA LYS A 161 1.90 -5.64 21.81
C LYS A 161 3.32 -5.30 22.21
N GLU A 162 3.61 -4.82 23.40
CA GLU A 162 5.01 -4.64 23.87
C GLU A 162 5.81 -5.95 23.83
N GLN A 163 5.16 -7.11 23.98
CA GLN A 163 5.80 -8.42 23.83
C GLN A 163 5.88 -8.93 22.37
N LYS A 164 5.13 -8.35 21.43
CA LYS A 164 5.10 -8.76 20.00
C LYS A 164 5.96 -7.90 19.09
N ILE A 165 6.29 -6.67 19.50
CA ILE A 165 7.15 -5.80 18.70
C ILE A 165 8.51 -6.47 18.54
N LYS A 166 8.86 -6.76 17.31
CA LYS A 166 10.09 -7.47 16.93
C LYS A 166 11.08 -6.54 16.24
N TYR A 167 10.57 -5.47 15.64
CA TYR A 167 11.36 -4.50 14.90
C TYR A 167 11.04 -3.08 15.36
N ASP A 168 12.08 -2.27 15.52
CA ASP A 168 11.93 -0.85 15.83
C ASP A 168 11.37 -0.09 14.63
N VAL A 169 11.82 -0.48 13.43
CA VAL A 169 11.49 0.19 12.17
C VAL A 169 11.03 -0.79 11.10
N GLY A 170 9.87 -0.54 10.51
CA GLY A 170 9.45 -1.07 9.24
C GLY A 170 9.87 -0.12 8.12
N LEU A 171 10.85 -0.49 7.30
CA LEU A 171 11.32 0.31 6.17
C LEU A 171 10.54 -0.06 4.90
N VAL A 172 9.69 0.86 4.47
CA VAL A 172 8.84 0.69 3.30
C VAL A 172 9.60 1.08 2.05
N SER A 173 9.66 0.18 1.11
CA SER A 173 10.49 0.28 -0.07
C SER A 173 9.73 -0.05 -1.34
N ASN A 174 10.09 0.61 -2.40
CA ASN A 174 9.64 0.28 -3.73
C ASN A 174 10.82 -0.23 -4.55
N PHE A 175 10.82 -1.52 -4.83
CA PHE A 175 11.88 -2.16 -5.59
C PHE A 175 11.44 -2.37 -7.03
N TYR A 176 11.86 -1.50 -7.92
CA TYR A 176 11.72 -1.75 -9.35
C TYR A 176 12.88 -2.57 -9.88
N ALA A 177 12.56 -3.63 -10.63
CA ALA A 177 13.56 -4.41 -11.33
C ALA A 177 14.39 -3.51 -12.26
N GLY A 178 15.71 -3.44 -12.01
CA GLY A 178 16.63 -2.63 -12.81
C GLY A 178 16.88 -1.21 -12.32
N ASN A 179 16.25 -0.77 -11.23
CA ASN A 179 16.56 0.52 -10.60
C ASN A 179 17.70 0.37 -9.58
N PHE A 180 18.93 0.52 -10.04
CA PHE A 180 20.12 0.45 -9.20
C PHE A 180 20.16 1.57 -8.16
N GLY A 181 19.79 2.81 -8.55
CA GLY A 181 19.79 3.96 -7.66
C GLY A 181 18.86 3.75 -6.47
N GLY A 182 17.60 3.41 -6.72
CA GLY A 182 16.62 3.13 -5.67
C GLY A 182 17.07 1.98 -4.75
N SER A 183 17.68 0.94 -5.30
CA SER A 183 18.19 -0.18 -4.51
C SER A 183 19.35 0.21 -3.59
N LEU A 184 20.28 1.04 -4.07
CA LEU A 184 21.39 1.55 -3.27
C LEU A 184 20.90 2.50 -2.17
N THR A 185 19.96 3.36 -2.47
CA THR A 185 19.31 4.27 -1.51
C THR A 185 18.66 3.49 -0.36
N GLN A 186 17.93 2.43 -0.68
CA GLN A 186 17.29 1.59 0.33
C GLN A 186 18.28 0.83 1.18
N LEU A 187 19.34 0.29 0.57
CA LEU A 187 20.40 -0.39 1.31
C LEU A 187 21.13 0.56 2.27
N ALA A 188 21.39 1.78 1.81
CA ALA A 188 22.03 2.79 2.64
C ALA A 188 21.17 3.14 3.86
N LEU A 189 19.88 3.40 3.64
CA LEU A 189 18.97 3.73 4.74
C LEU A 189 18.81 2.56 5.71
N TYR A 190 18.70 1.34 5.21
CA TYR A 190 18.68 0.13 6.04
C TYR A 190 19.93 0.02 6.93
N ASN A 191 21.13 0.15 6.35
CA ASN A 191 22.36 0.06 7.11
C ASN A 191 22.49 1.22 8.12
N PHE A 192 22.18 2.45 7.71
CA PHE A 192 22.19 3.61 8.60
C PHE A 192 21.28 3.40 9.83
N LEU A 193 20.06 2.92 9.64
CA LEU A 193 19.14 2.64 10.74
C LEU A 193 19.70 1.54 11.66
N ARG A 194 20.30 0.50 11.09
CA ARG A 194 20.89 -0.62 11.83
C ARG A 194 22.13 -0.19 12.63
N GLU A 195 23.00 0.60 12.05
CA GLU A 195 24.20 1.14 12.71
C GLU A 195 23.84 2.08 13.87
N ASN A 196 22.68 2.72 13.81
CA ASN A 196 22.11 3.52 14.89
C ASN A 196 21.30 2.70 15.92
N GLY A 197 21.47 1.37 15.94
CA GLY A 197 20.94 0.49 16.97
C GLY A 197 19.50 0.00 16.74
N ASN A 198 18.87 0.29 15.60
CA ASN A 198 17.52 -0.16 15.34
C ASN A 198 17.49 -1.57 14.74
N THR A 199 16.49 -2.33 15.10
CA THR A 199 16.07 -3.52 14.35
C THR A 199 15.16 -3.09 13.20
N VAL A 200 15.47 -3.54 11.98
CA VAL A 200 14.79 -3.05 10.76
C VAL A 200 14.16 -4.21 9.99
N LEU A 201 12.89 -4.08 9.65
CA LEU A 201 12.17 -4.98 8.75
C LEU A 201 11.99 -4.30 7.39
N MET A 202 12.50 -4.90 6.33
CA MET A 202 12.26 -4.45 4.96
C MET A 202 10.86 -4.86 4.52
N ILE A 203 10.03 -3.88 4.16
CA ILE A 203 8.64 -4.07 3.76
C ILE A 203 8.50 -3.76 2.28
N GLU A 204 8.06 -4.76 1.55
CA GLU A 204 7.78 -4.67 0.13
C GLU A 204 6.29 -4.37 -0.11
N HIS A 205 5.97 -3.76 -1.25
CA HIS A 205 4.59 -3.55 -1.66
C HIS A 205 3.84 -4.89 -1.86
N PRO A 206 2.50 -4.90 -1.73
CA PRO A 206 1.71 -6.11 -1.89
C PRO A 206 1.69 -6.61 -3.35
N GLU A 207 1.35 -7.89 -3.55
CA GLU A 207 1.31 -8.55 -4.87
C GLU A 207 0.33 -7.90 -5.87
N GLU A 208 -0.74 -7.31 -5.38
CA GLU A 208 -1.69 -6.54 -6.21
C GLU A 208 -1.08 -5.27 -6.83
N SER A 209 0.12 -4.89 -6.41
CA SER A 209 0.87 -3.82 -7.04
C SER A 209 1.62 -4.34 -8.28
N PRO A 210 1.75 -3.55 -9.36
CA PRO A 210 2.28 -4.00 -10.64
C PRO A 210 3.79 -4.32 -10.65
N SER A 211 4.47 -4.22 -9.53
CA SER A 211 5.91 -4.44 -9.47
C SER A 211 6.31 -5.86 -9.01
N LYS A 212 7.55 -6.24 -9.28
CA LYS A 212 8.05 -7.61 -9.04
C LYS A 212 8.56 -7.80 -7.61
N PRO A 213 8.48 -9.03 -7.04
CA PRO A 213 8.99 -9.32 -5.69
C PRO A 213 10.44 -8.89 -5.49
N ILE A 214 10.73 -8.30 -4.33
CA ILE A 214 12.06 -7.86 -3.84
C ILE A 214 13.16 -8.89 -4.11
N THR A 215 12.94 -10.14 -3.71
CA THR A 215 13.95 -11.18 -3.77
C THR A 215 14.51 -11.38 -5.17
N LYS A 216 13.66 -11.41 -6.20
CA LYS A 216 14.09 -11.56 -7.60
C LYS A 216 14.81 -10.34 -8.14
N THR A 217 14.49 -9.16 -7.62
CA THR A 217 15.14 -7.90 -8.02
C THR A 217 16.52 -7.78 -7.41
N LEU A 218 16.63 -8.08 -6.10
CA LEU A 218 17.91 -8.02 -5.38
C LEU A 218 18.92 -9.02 -5.90
N GLU A 219 18.50 -10.25 -6.21
CA GLU A 219 19.39 -11.25 -6.81
C GLU A 219 19.98 -10.82 -8.15
N LYS A 220 19.23 -10.04 -8.95
CA LYS A 220 19.72 -9.49 -10.21
C LYS A 220 20.67 -8.32 -10.04
N ILE A 221 20.45 -7.49 -9.03
CA ILE A 221 21.24 -6.26 -8.80
C ILE A 221 22.53 -6.55 -8.06
N TYR A 222 22.46 -7.39 -7.02
CA TYR A 222 23.58 -7.60 -6.11
C TYR A 222 24.27 -8.96 -6.27
N LEU A 223 23.83 -9.82 -7.19
CA LEU A 223 24.26 -11.22 -7.32
C LEU A 223 24.00 -12.05 -6.05
N LYS A 224 23.83 -11.40 -4.91
CA LYS A 224 23.50 -11.95 -3.60
C LYS A 224 22.62 -10.96 -2.87
N ASN A 225 21.59 -11.47 -2.19
CA ASN A 225 20.72 -10.63 -1.36
C ASN A 225 21.53 -9.99 -0.20
N PRO A 226 21.61 -8.65 -0.13
CA PRO A 226 22.40 -7.97 0.90
C PRO A 226 21.69 -7.97 2.28
N TYR A 227 20.42 -8.34 2.34
CA TYR A 227 19.63 -8.32 3.57
C TYR A 227 19.54 -9.72 4.19
N PRO A 228 19.65 -9.85 5.53
CA PRO A 228 19.31 -11.10 6.20
C PRO A 228 17.86 -11.51 5.92
N LYS A 229 17.62 -12.81 5.68
CA LYS A 229 16.26 -13.32 5.40
C LYS A 229 15.22 -12.95 6.47
N LYS A 230 15.67 -12.90 7.75
CA LYS A 230 14.81 -12.52 8.88
C LYS A 230 14.36 -11.06 8.84
N ASP A 231 15.10 -10.20 8.15
CA ASP A 231 14.84 -8.76 8.05
C ASP A 231 14.01 -8.41 6.80
N ILE A 232 13.55 -9.39 6.05
CA ILE A 232 12.64 -9.24 4.91
C ILE A 232 11.27 -9.76 5.32
N CYS A 233 10.23 -8.94 5.16
CA CYS A 233 8.86 -9.40 5.45
C CYS A 233 8.39 -10.43 4.39
N LYS A 234 7.38 -11.21 4.76
CA LYS A 234 6.65 -12.03 3.80
C LYS A 234 5.94 -11.13 2.78
N THR A 235 5.76 -11.62 1.57
CA THR A 235 4.94 -10.93 0.58
C THR A 235 3.46 -11.00 0.99
N TYR A 236 2.77 -9.89 0.90
CA TYR A 236 1.34 -9.77 1.17
C TYR A 236 0.57 -9.69 -0.15
N GLY A 237 -0.61 -10.31 -0.22
CA GLY A 237 -1.47 -10.23 -1.41
C GLY A 237 -2.10 -8.84 -1.56
N THR A 238 -2.46 -8.22 -0.44
CA THR A 238 -3.13 -6.91 -0.40
C THR A 238 -2.55 -6.00 0.67
N LYS A 239 -2.69 -4.69 0.50
CA LYS A 239 -2.30 -3.70 1.54
C LYS A 239 -3.01 -3.94 2.89
N TRP A 240 -4.22 -4.48 2.88
CA TRP A 240 -5.00 -4.78 4.09
C TRP A 240 -4.38 -5.86 4.94
N GLN A 241 -3.78 -6.86 4.30
CA GLN A 241 -3.04 -7.90 5.01
C GLN A 241 -1.78 -7.32 5.67
N MET A 242 -1.24 -6.22 5.12
CA MET A 242 -0.09 -5.53 5.68
C MET A 242 -0.37 -4.87 7.03
N SER A 243 -1.64 -4.67 7.40
CA SER A 243 -1.98 -4.15 8.73
C SER A 243 -1.46 -5.04 9.88
N GLU A 244 -1.16 -6.33 9.62
CA GLU A 244 -0.48 -7.21 10.59
C GLU A 244 0.90 -6.68 11.01
N LEU A 245 1.54 -5.86 10.17
CA LEU A 245 2.85 -5.25 10.44
C LEU A 245 2.80 -4.23 11.58
N ASN A 246 1.61 -3.68 11.89
CA ASN A 246 1.41 -2.83 13.06
C ASN A 246 1.67 -3.57 14.38
N ASP A 247 1.52 -4.90 14.39
CA ASP A 247 1.80 -5.73 15.55
C ASP A 247 3.29 -6.05 15.72
N VAL A 248 4.12 -5.82 14.71
CA VAL A 248 5.53 -6.19 14.73
C VAL A 248 6.50 -5.02 14.59
N CYS A 249 6.04 -3.84 14.13
CA CYS A 249 6.84 -2.65 14.00
C CYS A 249 6.29 -1.49 14.84
N ASN A 250 7.18 -0.66 15.41
CA ASN A 250 6.81 0.54 16.16
C ASN A 250 6.72 1.78 15.26
N THR A 251 7.67 1.92 14.36
CA THR A 251 7.81 3.07 13.46
C THR A 251 7.83 2.57 12.03
N PHE A 252 7.23 3.32 11.12
CA PHE A 252 7.28 3.04 9.70
C PHE A 252 7.99 4.19 8.99
N VAL A 253 8.98 3.85 8.18
CA VAL A 253 9.77 4.80 7.41
C VAL A 253 9.56 4.55 5.94
N VAL A 254 9.12 5.55 5.20
CA VAL A 254 9.13 5.56 3.74
C VAL A 254 10.45 6.17 3.29
N GLY A 255 11.24 5.38 2.60
CA GLY A 255 12.58 5.78 2.21
C GLY A 255 12.61 6.69 0.98
N SER A 256 13.80 7.19 0.71
CA SER A 256 14.11 8.07 -0.40
C SER A 256 13.96 7.36 -1.74
N ASP A 257 13.08 7.81 -2.55
CA ASP A 257 12.93 7.60 -3.99
C ASP A 257 11.81 8.52 -4.48
N GLN A 258 11.49 8.49 -5.78
CA GLN A 258 10.41 9.28 -6.39
C GLN A 258 9.01 8.75 -6.03
N LEU A 259 8.83 8.28 -4.80
CA LEU A 259 7.59 7.65 -4.32
C LEU A 259 6.39 8.60 -4.28
N PHE A 260 6.67 9.91 -4.25
CA PHE A 260 5.67 10.97 -4.27
C PHE A 260 5.58 11.67 -5.64
N GLN A 261 6.18 11.10 -6.69
CA GLN A 261 5.92 11.52 -8.07
C GLN A 261 4.45 11.20 -8.42
N ALA A 262 3.79 12.09 -9.16
CA ALA A 262 2.34 12.01 -9.39
C ALA A 262 1.88 10.68 -10.03
N GLU A 263 2.59 10.22 -11.07
CA GLU A 263 2.27 8.98 -11.76
C GLU A 263 2.47 7.76 -10.87
N LEU A 264 3.57 7.76 -10.11
CA LEU A 264 3.85 6.67 -9.19
C LEU A 264 2.91 6.67 -7.99
N PHE A 265 2.59 7.85 -7.46
CA PHE A 265 1.63 7.98 -6.38
C PHE A 265 0.20 7.56 -6.79
N ARG A 266 -0.18 7.74 -8.04
CA ARG A 266 -1.44 7.22 -8.58
C ARG A 266 -1.50 5.69 -8.51
N LEU A 267 -0.38 5.02 -8.69
CA LEU A 267 -0.29 3.54 -8.65
C LEU A 267 -0.10 2.99 -7.24
N LEU A 268 0.71 3.65 -6.42
CA LEU A 268 1.20 3.14 -5.14
C LEU A 268 0.87 4.05 -3.94
N GLY A 269 0.10 5.12 -4.14
CA GLY A 269 -0.07 6.18 -3.16
C GLY A 269 -0.51 5.70 -1.79
N GLU A 270 -1.44 4.77 -1.74
CA GLU A 270 -1.94 4.19 -0.50
C GLU A 270 -0.87 3.36 0.25
N PHE A 271 0.00 2.70 -0.49
CA PHE A 271 1.12 1.98 0.08
C PHE A 271 2.18 2.96 0.62
N THR A 272 2.55 3.96 -0.18
CA THR A 272 3.59 4.94 0.17
C THR A 272 3.13 5.97 1.18
N SER A 273 1.84 6.30 1.24
CA SER A 273 1.25 7.15 2.28
C SER A 273 0.95 6.42 3.59
N LEU A 274 1.26 5.13 3.66
CA LEU A 274 1.09 4.30 4.86
C LEU A 274 -0.37 4.24 5.36
N ASP A 275 -1.34 4.18 4.44
CA ASP A 275 -2.76 4.13 4.79
C ASP A 275 -3.14 2.91 5.63
N TRP A 276 -2.40 1.82 5.45
CA TRP A 276 -2.54 0.56 6.18
C TRP A 276 -1.88 0.58 7.57
N VAL A 277 -1.18 1.67 7.92
CA VAL A 277 -0.52 1.84 9.22
C VAL A 277 -1.45 2.56 10.19
N ASP A 278 -1.60 1.99 11.39
CA ASP A 278 -2.43 2.55 12.47
C ASP A 278 -1.97 3.97 12.86
N ASP A 279 -2.92 4.83 13.28
CA ASP A 279 -2.62 6.24 13.58
C ASP A 279 -1.73 6.41 14.82
N ASN A 280 -1.72 5.47 15.74
CA ASN A 280 -0.86 5.46 16.91
C ASN A 280 0.59 5.02 16.62
N LYS A 281 0.93 4.69 15.38
CA LYS A 281 2.27 4.35 14.95
C LYS A 281 2.98 5.55 14.36
N LYS A 282 4.28 5.65 14.62
CA LYS A 282 5.09 6.73 14.06
C LYS A 282 5.34 6.51 12.58
N LYS A 283 5.11 7.54 11.77
CA LYS A 283 5.24 7.55 10.31
C LYS A 283 6.23 8.62 9.89
N ILE A 284 7.26 8.23 9.18
CA ILE A 284 8.35 9.12 8.74
C ILE A 284 8.57 8.97 7.24
N ALA A 285 8.57 10.08 6.52
CA ALA A 285 9.09 10.14 5.15
C ALA A 285 10.49 10.76 5.18
N TYR A 286 11.50 9.97 4.81
CA TYR A 286 12.88 10.44 4.78
C TYR A 286 13.35 10.68 3.35
N ALA A 287 13.81 11.91 3.06
CA ALA A 287 14.34 12.30 1.77
C ALA A 287 13.37 11.97 0.60
N ALA A 288 12.09 12.22 0.80
CA ALA A 288 11.05 11.98 -0.21
C ALA A 288 11.30 12.80 -1.48
N SER A 289 10.97 12.25 -2.65
CA SER A 289 11.13 12.93 -3.92
C SER A 289 9.83 12.97 -4.71
N PHE A 290 9.55 14.13 -5.30
CA PHE A 290 8.44 14.33 -6.24
C PHE A 290 8.87 14.13 -7.70
N GLY A 291 10.16 13.90 -7.97
CA GLY A 291 10.72 13.63 -9.29
C GLY A 291 10.78 14.83 -10.23
N HIS A 292 10.11 15.92 -9.93
CA HIS A 292 10.00 17.11 -10.76
C HIS A 292 10.06 18.39 -9.92
N LYS A 293 10.48 19.50 -10.56
CA LYS A 293 10.51 20.85 -9.94
C LYS A 293 9.13 21.45 -9.69
N LYS A 294 8.10 20.92 -10.34
CA LYS A 294 6.70 21.33 -10.17
C LYS A 294 5.83 20.09 -10.11
N LEU A 295 4.81 20.15 -9.29
CA LEU A 295 3.84 19.08 -9.16
C LEU A 295 2.74 19.24 -10.23
N TYR A 296 2.78 18.38 -11.24
CA TYR A 296 1.73 18.28 -12.26
C TYR A 296 0.83 17.09 -11.87
N ILE A 297 -0.35 17.40 -11.31
CA ILE A 297 -1.19 16.38 -10.68
C ILE A 297 -2.67 16.74 -10.82
N ASP A 298 -3.52 15.74 -11.04
CA ASP A 298 -4.95 15.89 -11.05
C ASP A 298 -5.48 16.19 -9.64
N ARG A 299 -6.62 16.88 -9.55
CA ARG A 299 -7.22 17.29 -8.27
C ARG A 299 -7.44 16.13 -7.31
N ASP A 300 -7.90 15.00 -7.82
CA ASP A 300 -8.21 13.83 -6.98
C ASP A 300 -6.95 13.19 -6.41
N VAL A 301 -5.91 13.04 -7.25
CA VAL A 301 -4.61 12.52 -6.80
C VAL A 301 -3.95 13.49 -5.81
N LEU A 302 -4.05 14.81 -6.06
CA LEU A 302 -3.56 15.85 -5.14
C LEU A 302 -4.25 15.75 -3.77
N LYS A 303 -5.56 15.55 -3.75
CA LYS A 303 -6.34 15.43 -2.51
C LYS A 303 -5.89 14.22 -1.68
N ASN A 304 -5.71 13.07 -2.36
CA ASN A 304 -5.23 11.84 -1.72
C ASN A 304 -3.80 11.99 -1.20
N MET A 305 -2.91 12.60 -2.01
CA MET A 305 -1.54 12.88 -1.60
C MET A 305 -1.50 13.83 -0.41
N LYS A 306 -2.33 14.86 -0.39
CA LYS A 306 -2.45 15.80 0.71
C LYS A 306 -2.89 15.11 2.01
N TYR A 307 -3.91 14.25 1.93
CA TYR A 307 -4.32 13.43 3.06
C TYR A 307 -3.20 12.50 3.53
N GLY A 308 -2.60 11.72 2.61
CA GLY A 308 -1.52 10.81 2.95
C GLY A 308 -0.33 11.51 3.63
N ILE A 309 0.10 12.66 3.07
CA ILE A 309 1.21 13.45 3.63
C ILE A 309 0.87 14.00 5.02
N SER A 310 -0.38 14.41 5.27
CA SER A 310 -0.80 14.95 6.58
C SER A 310 -0.72 13.93 7.72
N ARG A 311 -0.63 12.63 7.42
CA ARG A 311 -0.53 11.55 8.42
C ARG A 311 0.90 11.27 8.88
N PHE A 312 1.92 11.87 8.26
CA PHE A 312 3.31 11.69 8.66
C PHE A 312 3.66 12.58 9.86
N ASP A 313 4.30 11.99 10.86
CA ASP A 313 4.85 12.73 12.02
C ASP A 313 6.07 13.58 11.62
N SER A 314 6.78 13.13 10.58
CA SER A 314 7.93 13.86 10.03
C SER A 314 8.04 13.59 8.53
N PHE A 315 8.22 14.66 7.76
CA PHE A 315 8.36 14.59 6.31
C PHE A 315 9.57 15.42 5.89
N SER A 316 10.52 14.79 5.22
CA SER A 316 11.70 15.46 4.67
C SER A 316 11.86 15.15 3.19
N VAL A 317 12.51 16.05 2.48
CA VAL A 317 12.64 16.00 1.02
C VAL A 317 14.10 15.95 0.59
N ARG A 318 14.36 15.35 -0.56
CA ARG A 318 15.70 15.18 -1.14
C ARG A 318 16.11 16.33 -2.03
N GLU A 319 15.15 16.95 -2.72
CA GLU A 319 15.40 18.08 -3.63
C GLU A 319 14.96 19.40 -2.98
N GLU A 320 15.76 20.47 -3.20
CA GLU A 320 15.46 21.81 -2.69
C GLU A 320 14.13 22.36 -3.25
N ASP A 321 13.87 22.13 -4.54
CA ASP A 321 12.62 22.52 -5.21
C ASP A 321 11.36 21.88 -4.52
N ALA A 322 11.53 20.76 -3.85
CA ALA A 322 10.43 20.06 -3.17
C ALA A 322 9.95 20.78 -1.89
N ILE A 323 10.73 21.69 -1.32
CA ILE A 323 10.31 22.57 -0.21
C ILE A 323 9.12 23.41 -0.66
N ASP A 324 9.25 24.06 -1.82
CA ASP A 324 8.18 24.89 -2.38
C ASP A 324 6.96 24.06 -2.76
N ILE A 325 7.17 22.87 -3.32
CA ILE A 325 6.07 21.92 -3.60
C ILE A 325 5.28 21.61 -2.32
N CYS A 326 5.97 21.27 -1.23
CA CYS A 326 5.35 20.94 0.05
C CYS A 326 4.59 22.13 0.64
N LYS A 327 5.19 23.32 0.62
CA LYS A 327 4.57 24.53 1.14
C LYS A 327 3.32 24.94 0.37
N GLN A 328 3.41 24.97 -0.97
CA GLN A 328 2.33 25.46 -1.83
C GLN A 328 1.16 24.49 -1.95
N ASN A 329 1.44 23.18 -2.05
CA ASN A 329 0.40 22.20 -2.32
C ASN A 329 -0.15 21.54 -1.05
N PHE A 330 0.68 21.36 -0.02
CA PHE A 330 0.30 20.62 1.19
C PHE A 330 0.24 21.49 2.45
N GLY A 331 0.84 22.68 2.44
CA GLY A 331 0.84 23.61 3.57
C GLY A 331 1.75 23.16 4.72
N ILE A 332 2.74 22.32 4.45
CA ILE A 332 3.70 21.81 5.43
C ILE A 332 5.09 22.42 5.22
N ASP A 333 5.80 22.62 6.32
CA ASP A 333 7.21 22.96 6.31
C ASP A 333 8.03 21.66 6.43
N VAL A 334 9.04 21.49 5.57
CA VAL A 334 9.82 20.27 5.46
C VAL A 334 11.32 20.58 5.52
N ALA A 335 12.09 19.62 6.03
CA ALA A 335 13.55 19.70 5.98
C ALA A 335 14.07 19.19 4.63
N TRP A 336 15.03 19.90 4.04
CA TRP A 336 15.83 19.40 2.96
C TRP A 336 16.99 18.57 3.52
N VAL A 337 17.11 17.33 3.12
CA VAL A 337 18.07 16.37 3.66
C VAL A 337 18.80 15.67 2.52
N MET A 338 19.97 15.11 2.85
CA MET A 338 20.75 14.33 1.88
C MET A 338 20.08 13.00 1.54
N ASP A 339 20.32 12.53 0.32
CA ASP A 339 19.98 11.17 -0.08
C ASP A 339 20.65 10.17 0.86
N PRO A 340 19.97 9.09 1.28
CA PRO A 340 20.53 8.08 2.17
C PRO A 340 21.86 7.48 1.74
N VAL A 341 22.18 7.45 0.45
CA VAL A 341 23.47 6.93 -0.04
C VAL A 341 24.68 7.65 0.57
N PHE A 342 24.51 8.89 1.05
CA PHE A 342 25.57 9.65 1.72
C PHE A 342 25.61 9.42 3.24
N LEU A 343 24.62 8.73 3.81
CA LEU A 343 24.60 8.40 5.25
C LEU A 343 25.32 7.10 5.58
N CYS A 344 25.51 6.25 4.59
CA CYS A 344 26.08 4.94 4.76
C CYS A 344 27.60 4.99 4.61
N ASP A 345 28.33 4.19 5.43
CA ASP A 345 29.77 4.06 5.30
C ASP A 345 30.14 3.52 3.91
N LYS A 346 31.15 4.13 3.30
CA LYS A 346 31.71 3.73 2.00
C LYS A 346 32.04 2.24 1.93
N LYS A 347 32.45 1.65 3.05
CA LYS A 347 32.77 0.23 3.15
C LYS A 347 31.63 -0.69 2.75
N VAL A 348 30.37 -0.31 3.00
CA VAL A 348 29.20 -1.08 2.58
C VAL A 348 29.17 -1.24 1.06
N TYR A 349 29.50 -0.19 0.32
CA TYR A 349 29.55 -0.22 -1.14
C TYR A 349 30.79 -0.97 -1.66
N GLU A 350 31.94 -0.81 -0.99
CA GLU A 350 33.16 -1.54 -1.31
C GLU A 350 32.99 -3.05 -1.10
N ASP A 351 32.33 -3.46 -0.01
CA ASP A 351 32.00 -4.86 0.27
C ASP A 351 31.05 -5.45 -0.78
N LEU A 352 30.07 -4.68 -1.26
CA LEU A 352 29.22 -5.10 -2.37
C LEU A 352 30.02 -5.26 -3.66
N ALA A 353 30.86 -4.28 -3.99
CA ALA A 353 31.67 -4.30 -5.20
C ALA A 353 32.69 -5.43 -5.19
N SER A 354 33.19 -5.84 -4.01
CA SER A 354 34.15 -6.94 -3.86
C SER A 354 33.60 -8.30 -4.29
N ASN A 355 32.28 -8.47 -4.31
CA ASN A 355 31.61 -9.70 -4.77
C ASN A 355 31.60 -9.84 -6.31
N VAL A 356 31.99 -8.79 -7.02
CA VAL A 356 32.01 -8.77 -8.49
C VAL A 356 33.44 -8.96 -8.99
N LYS A 357 33.65 -9.95 -9.86
CA LYS A 357 34.94 -10.15 -10.51
C LYS A 357 35.20 -8.99 -11.47
N ARG A 358 36.32 -8.28 -11.30
CA ARG A 358 36.73 -7.25 -12.26
C ARG A 358 36.98 -7.88 -13.63
N GLU A 359 36.24 -7.44 -14.64
CA GLU A 359 36.40 -7.89 -16.02
C GLU A 359 37.51 -7.16 -16.74
N HIS A 360 37.89 -5.95 -16.28
CA HIS A 360 38.88 -5.10 -16.88
C HIS A 360 40.00 -4.77 -15.90
N SER A 361 41.27 -4.98 -16.29
CA SER A 361 42.48 -4.63 -15.54
C SER A 361 42.96 -3.21 -15.84
N GLU A 362 42.65 -2.68 -17.00
CA GLU A 362 43.04 -1.37 -17.46
C GLU A 362 42.05 -0.28 -16.99
N PRO A 363 42.52 0.97 -16.84
CA PRO A 363 41.62 2.10 -16.52
C PRO A 363 40.51 2.24 -17.57
N TYR A 364 39.29 2.40 -17.15
CA TYR A 364 38.13 2.58 -18.02
C TYR A 364 37.17 3.64 -17.46
N ILE A 365 36.33 4.19 -18.34
CA ILE A 365 35.24 5.07 -17.98
C ILE A 365 33.94 4.24 -18.02
N ALA A 366 33.28 4.12 -16.87
CA ALA A 366 31.95 3.52 -16.82
C ALA A 366 30.88 4.60 -17.07
N SER A 367 29.93 4.31 -17.95
CA SER A 367 28.81 5.18 -18.25
C SER A 367 27.50 4.45 -18.02
N TYR A 368 26.61 5.05 -17.21
CA TYR A 368 25.25 4.56 -17.01
C TYR A 368 24.26 5.52 -17.69
N ILE A 369 23.63 5.08 -18.78
CA ILE A 369 22.75 5.90 -19.61
C ILE A 369 21.33 5.38 -19.48
N LEU A 370 20.44 6.17 -18.82
CA LEU A 370 19.05 5.80 -18.57
C LEU A 370 18.21 5.76 -19.85
N ASP A 371 18.39 6.77 -20.74
CA ASP A 371 17.67 6.85 -22.02
C ASP A 371 18.69 6.87 -23.16
N PRO A 372 19.09 5.73 -23.73
CA PRO A 372 20.14 5.68 -24.73
C PRO A 372 19.65 6.15 -26.10
N THR A 373 19.72 7.46 -26.35
CA THR A 373 19.55 8.02 -27.70
C THR A 373 20.84 7.88 -28.52
N ARG A 374 20.75 8.03 -29.85
CA ARG A 374 21.95 8.00 -30.73
C ARG A 374 22.98 9.07 -30.34
N GLU A 375 22.54 10.20 -29.80
CA GLU A 375 23.41 11.33 -29.39
C GLU A 375 24.08 11.07 -28.02
N LYS A 376 23.55 10.20 -27.19
CA LYS A 376 24.10 9.81 -25.87
C LYS A 376 24.98 8.57 -25.94
N ARG A 377 25.01 7.86 -27.06
CA ARG A 377 25.88 6.72 -27.31
C ARG A 377 27.17 7.16 -28.00
#